data_d2be3c7a673fde4d899ad86b9678c1af
#
_entry.id   d2be3c7a673fde4d899ad86b9678c1af
#
_cell.length_a   1.000
_cell.length_b   1.000
_cell.length_c   1.000
_cell.angle_alpha   90.00
_cell.angle_beta   90.00
_cell.angle_gamma   90.00
#
_symmetry.space_group_name_H-M   'P 1'
#
loop_
_entity.id
_entity.type
_entity.pdbx_description
1 polymer ?
#
loop_
_entity_poly.entity_id
_entity_poly.type
_entity_poly.pdbx_seq_one_letter_code
_entity_poly.pdbx_strand_id
1 'polypeptide(L)'
;MEDFKVKDISQAEFGRKEISLAETEMPGLMALREEYKGKKPLNGARIVGCLHMTIQTAVLIETLVELGAEVRWSSCNIFSTQDHAAAAIAKAGIPVFAWKGETEEEYWWCVKQTIEGKDGWKPNMIL
;
A
#
# COMPACT_ATOMS: atom_id res chain seq x y z
N MET A 1 -13.68 12.79 4.08
CA MET A 1 -12.96 11.92 5.03
C MET A 1 -11.90 11.12 4.26
N GLU A 2 -10.68 11.17 4.73
CA GLU A 2 -9.56 10.50 4.08
C GLU A 2 -9.64 8.99 4.28
N ASP A 3 -9.29 8.23 3.25
CA ASP A 3 -9.35 6.77 3.26
C ASP A 3 -7.96 6.18 3.57
N PHE A 4 -7.37 6.63 4.66
CA PHE A 4 -6.11 6.11 5.19
C PHE A 4 -5.94 6.48 6.65
N LYS A 5 -5.03 5.78 7.33
CA LYS A 5 -4.53 6.20 8.64
C LYS A 5 -3.08 5.77 8.78
N VAL A 6 -2.21 6.76 8.96
CA VAL A 6 -0.76 6.57 9.09
C VAL A 6 -0.26 7.37 10.30
N LYS A 7 0.99 7.13 10.70
CA LYS A 7 1.60 7.79 11.86
C LYS A 7 1.71 9.30 11.65
N ASP A 8 2.28 9.70 10.51
CA ASP A 8 2.60 11.09 10.22
C ASP A 8 2.72 11.29 8.71
N ILE A 9 1.71 11.92 8.12
CA ILE A 9 1.65 12.16 6.68
C ILE A 9 2.77 13.10 6.20
N SER A 10 3.34 13.90 7.09
CA SER A 10 4.43 14.82 6.72
C SER A 10 5.70 14.09 6.30
N GLN A 11 5.83 12.80 6.61
CA GLN A 11 6.97 11.97 6.19
C GLN A 11 6.85 11.47 4.74
N ALA A 12 5.79 11.82 4.03
CA ALA A 12 5.54 11.32 2.68
C ALA A 12 6.65 11.67 1.69
N GLU A 13 7.23 12.86 1.80
CA GLU A 13 8.32 13.27 0.89
C GLU A 13 9.57 12.42 1.10
N PHE A 14 9.95 12.18 2.35
CA PHE A 14 11.05 11.30 2.68
C PHE A 14 10.76 9.87 2.19
N GLY A 15 9.56 9.37 2.43
CA GLY A 15 9.12 8.06 1.93
C GLY A 15 9.23 7.96 0.42
N ARG A 16 8.85 9.00 -0.30
CA ARG A 16 8.93 9.02 -1.77
C ARG A 16 10.37 8.89 -2.26
N LYS A 17 11.31 9.55 -1.62
CA LYS A 17 12.73 9.45 -1.96
C LYS A 17 13.25 8.03 -1.76
N GLU A 18 12.88 7.40 -0.65
CA GLU A 18 13.28 6.03 -0.35
C GLU A 18 12.65 5.02 -1.30
N ILE A 19 11.38 5.22 -1.68
CA ILE A 19 10.71 4.38 -2.68
C ILE A 19 11.43 4.48 -4.02
N SER A 20 11.82 5.68 -4.43
CA SER A 20 12.55 5.88 -5.69
C SER A 20 13.88 5.14 -5.70
N LEU A 21 14.58 5.10 -4.57
CA LEU A 21 15.80 4.30 -4.44
C LEU A 21 15.51 2.79 -4.52
N ALA A 22 14.47 2.34 -3.82
CA ALA A 22 14.10 0.93 -3.83
C ALA A 22 13.71 0.45 -5.23
N GLU A 23 13.06 1.28 -6.02
CA GLU A 23 12.73 0.95 -7.40
C GLU A 23 13.95 0.55 -8.22
N THR A 24 15.09 1.21 -8.00
CA THR A 24 16.34 0.87 -8.70
C THR A 24 16.90 -0.49 -8.30
N GLU A 25 16.48 -1.00 -7.14
CA GLU A 25 16.93 -2.28 -6.59
C GLU A 25 15.92 -3.41 -6.84
N MET A 26 14.80 -3.09 -7.48
CA MET A 26 13.70 -4.04 -7.74
C MET A 26 13.39 -4.12 -9.24
N PRO A 27 14.36 -4.56 -10.05
CA PRO A 27 14.23 -4.53 -11.51
C PRO A 27 13.12 -5.42 -12.06
N GLY A 28 12.76 -6.50 -11.34
CA GLY A 28 11.68 -7.38 -11.76
C GLY A 28 10.33 -6.68 -11.77
N LEU A 29 9.99 -5.96 -10.69
CA LEU A 29 8.75 -5.20 -10.62
C LEU A 29 8.75 -4.04 -11.61
N MET A 30 9.87 -3.36 -11.76
CA MET A 30 9.98 -2.24 -12.70
C MET A 30 9.85 -2.72 -14.14
N ALA A 31 10.38 -3.90 -14.46
CA ALA A 31 10.21 -4.52 -15.79
C ALA A 31 8.73 -4.82 -16.08
N LEU A 32 7.98 -5.29 -15.08
CA LEU A 32 6.53 -5.52 -15.22
C LEU A 32 5.79 -4.23 -15.51
N ARG A 33 6.13 -3.13 -14.82
CA ARG A 33 5.51 -1.82 -15.09
C ARG A 33 5.73 -1.40 -16.53
N GLU A 34 6.93 -1.58 -17.04
CA GLU A 34 7.28 -1.19 -18.43
C GLU A 34 6.60 -2.10 -19.45
N GLU A 35 6.62 -3.42 -19.24
CA GLU A 35 6.02 -4.39 -20.16
C GLU A 35 4.52 -4.17 -20.32
N TYR A 36 3.82 -3.89 -19.21
CA TYR A 36 2.36 -3.74 -19.22
C TYR A 36 1.90 -2.27 -19.22
N LYS A 37 2.78 -1.36 -19.51
CA LYS A 37 2.48 0.08 -19.52
C LYS A 37 1.27 0.38 -20.41
N GLY A 38 0.23 0.95 -19.80
CA GLY A 38 -0.99 1.31 -20.49
C GLY A 38 -1.96 0.15 -20.78
N LYS A 39 -1.59 -1.08 -20.49
CA LYS A 39 -2.42 -2.27 -20.77
C LYS A 39 -3.35 -2.65 -19.64
N LYS A 40 -2.98 -2.31 -18.39
CA LYS A 40 -3.75 -2.57 -17.17
C LYS A 40 -4.28 -4.01 -17.03
N PRO A 41 -3.38 -5.01 -17.00
CA PRO A 41 -3.77 -6.42 -16.91
C PRO A 41 -4.52 -6.78 -15.63
N LEU A 42 -4.39 -5.97 -14.56
CA LEU A 42 -5.09 -6.20 -13.29
C LEU A 42 -6.36 -5.37 -13.16
N ASN A 43 -6.88 -4.84 -14.25
CA ASN A 43 -8.14 -4.11 -14.21
C ASN A 43 -9.26 -5.02 -13.69
N GLY A 44 -10.01 -4.55 -12.68
CA GLY A 44 -11.02 -5.34 -12.01
C GLY A 44 -10.53 -6.11 -10.78
N ALA A 45 -9.23 -6.20 -10.57
CA ALA A 45 -8.70 -6.79 -9.34
C ALA A 45 -8.90 -5.81 -8.18
N ARG A 46 -9.52 -6.29 -7.11
CA ARG A 46 -9.69 -5.54 -5.85
C ARG A 46 -8.93 -6.30 -4.79
N ILE A 47 -7.74 -5.81 -4.47
CA ILE A 47 -6.76 -6.53 -3.66
C ILE A 47 -6.75 -5.98 -2.24
N VAL A 48 -6.97 -6.85 -1.25
CA VAL A 48 -6.65 -6.55 0.13
C VAL A 48 -5.27 -7.15 0.43
N GLY A 49 -4.34 -6.33 0.90
CA GLY A 49 -3.02 -6.77 1.30
C GLY A 49 -2.82 -6.63 2.80
N CYS A 50 -2.23 -7.64 3.41
CA CYS A 50 -1.81 -7.62 4.81
C CYS A 50 -0.38 -8.13 4.88
N LEU A 51 0.56 -7.24 4.64
CA LEU A 51 1.98 -7.53 4.59
C LEU A 51 2.75 -6.34 5.16
N HIS A 52 3.96 -6.58 5.64
CA HIS A 52 4.81 -5.54 6.24
C HIS A 52 4.82 -4.27 5.38
N MET A 53 4.39 -3.15 5.95
CA MET A 53 4.31 -1.88 5.20
C MET A 53 5.69 -1.20 5.17
N THR A 54 6.56 -1.76 4.38
CA THR A 54 7.93 -1.28 4.19
C THR A 54 8.07 -0.52 2.86
N ILE A 55 9.23 0.06 2.64
CA ILE A 55 9.56 0.74 1.37
C ILE A 55 9.44 -0.23 0.19
N GLN A 56 9.91 -1.47 0.34
CA GLN A 56 9.84 -2.46 -0.72
C GLN A 56 8.38 -2.84 -1.02
N THR A 57 7.57 -2.99 0.02
CA THR A 57 6.13 -3.24 -0.13
C THR A 57 5.44 -2.06 -0.83
N ALA A 58 5.88 -0.83 -0.57
CA ALA A 58 5.36 0.34 -1.27
C ALA A 58 5.60 0.24 -2.78
N VAL A 59 6.77 -0.23 -3.20
CA VAL A 59 7.06 -0.46 -4.63
C VAL A 59 6.09 -1.51 -5.21
N LEU A 60 5.83 -2.59 -4.47
CA LEU A 60 4.85 -3.60 -4.88
C LEU A 60 3.45 -3.01 -5.02
N ILE A 61 2.99 -2.29 -4.01
CA ILE A 61 1.65 -1.67 -4.01
C ILE A 61 1.48 -0.75 -5.22
N GLU A 62 2.44 0.13 -5.47
CA GLU A 62 2.37 1.05 -6.60
C GLU A 62 2.44 0.32 -7.94
N THR A 63 3.16 -0.80 -7.99
CA THR A 63 3.18 -1.65 -9.19
C THR A 63 1.79 -2.24 -9.45
N LEU A 64 1.14 -2.79 -8.43
CA LEU A 64 -0.20 -3.35 -8.57
C LEU A 64 -1.21 -2.30 -9.05
N VAL A 65 -1.15 -1.11 -8.48
CA VAL A 65 -2.03 0.01 -8.88
C VAL A 65 -1.75 0.45 -10.31
N GLU A 66 -0.50 0.55 -10.70
CA GLU A 66 -0.13 0.92 -12.07
C GLU A 66 -0.61 -0.13 -13.08
N LEU A 67 -0.62 -1.39 -12.69
CA LEU A 67 -1.15 -2.48 -13.52
C LEU A 67 -2.67 -2.54 -13.56
N GLY A 68 -3.35 -1.67 -12.82
CA GLY A 68 -4.81 -1.51 -12.90
C GLY A 68 -5.60 -1.97 -11.67
N ALA A 69 -4.95 -2.51 -10.65
CA ALA A 69 -5.63 -3.00 -9.46
C ALA A 69 -6.09 -1.86 -8.55
N GLU A 70 -7.20 -2.08 -7.85
CA GLU A 70 -7.57 -1.31 -6.67
C GLU A 70 -6.98 -2.03 -5.46
N VAL A 71 -6.31 -1.30 -4.59
CA VAL A 71 -5.56 -1.88 -3.46
C VAL A 71 -5.92 -1.19 -2.16
N ARG A 72 -6.08 -1.98 -1.10
CA ARG A 72 -6.22 -1.50 0.28
C ARG A 72 -5.23 -2.30 1.12
N TRP A 73 -4.47 -1.64 1.98
CA TRP A 73 -3.33 -2.27 2.63
C TRP A 73 -3.25 -2.01 4.13
N SER A 74 -2.85 -3.05 4.86
CA SER A 74 -2.47 -2.96 6.27
C SER A 74 -1.21 -3.78 6.51
N SER A 75 -0.54 -3.56 7.64
CA SER A 75 0.63 -4.36 7.99
C SER A 75 0.22 -5.66 8.69
N CYS A 76 0.99 -6.70 8.50
CA CYS A 76 0.78 -7.97 9.20
C CYS A 76 1.47 -8.04 10.57
N ASN A 77 2.07 -6.94 11.02
CA ASN A 77 2.77 -6.89 12.32
C ASN A 77 2.73 -5.47 12.87
N ILE A 78 2.50 -5.35 14.17
CA ILE A 78 2.33 -4.05 14.86
C ILE A 78 3.59 -3.19 14.90
N PHE A 79 4.78 -3.76 14.66
CA PHE A 79 6.04 -3.04 14.74
C PHE A 79 6.80 -2.92 13.41
N SER A 80 6.37 -3.59 12.36
CA SER A 80 7.15 -3.69 11.12
C SER A 80 6.96 -2.54 10.13
N THR A 81 5.95 -1.69 10.33
CA THR A 81 5.69 -0.57 9.43
C THR A 81 6.85 0.43 9.43
N GLN A 82 7.27 0.85 8.25
CA GLN A 82 8.11 2.03 8.08
C GLN A 82 7.17 3.21 7.84
N ASP A 83 7.08 4.11 8.81
CA ASP A 83 6.06 5.17 8.80
C ASP A 83 6.16 6.09 7.58
N HIS A 84 7.36 6.35 7.09
CA HIS A 84 7.55 7.15 5.89
C HIS A 84 7.08 6.44 4.62
N ALA A 85 7.16 5.11 4.58
CA ALA A 85 6.61 4.34 3.46
C ALA A 85 5.07 4.43 3.45
N ALA A 86 4.44 4.22 4.59
CA ALA A 86 2.99 4.33 4.73
C ALA A 86 2.51 5.74 4.36
N ALA A 87 3.24 6.78 4.81
CA ALA A 87 2.91 8.17 4.49
C ALA A 87 2.96 8.43 2.98
N ALA A 88 3.98 7.92 2.28
CA ALA A 88 4.09 8.11 0.84
C ALA A 88 2.93 7.43 0.08
N ILE A 89 2.54 6.23 0.49
CA ILE A 89 1.42 5.51 -0.12
C ILE A 89 0.10 6.27 0.12
N ALA A 90 -0.12 6.75 1.33
CA ALA A 90 -1.29 7.56 1.66
C ALA A 90 -1.34 8.84 0.82
N LYS A 91 -0.21 9.52 0.67
CA LYS A 91 -0.10 10.75 -0.12
C LYS A 91 -0.38 10.50 -1.61
N ALA A 92 -0.05 9.31 -2.10
CA ALA A 92 -0.36 8.90 -3.47
C ALA A 92 -1.84 8.59 -3.69
N GLY A 93 -2.65 8.61 -2.65
CA GLY A 93 -4.09 8.36 -2.74
C GLY A 93 -4.48 6.90 -2.62
N ILE A 94 -3.57 6.04 -2.19
CA ILE A 94 -3.84 4.61 -2.03
C ILE A 94 -4.25 4.34 -0.58
N PRO A 95 -5.41 3.70 -0.34
CA PRO A 95 -5.86 3.39 1.02
C PRO A 95 -4.87 2.50 1.76
N VAL A 96 -4.31 3.01 2.86
CA VAL A 96 -3.34 2.32 3.69
C VAL A 96 -3.62 2.63 5.17
N PHE A 97 -3.58 1.59 5.99
CA PHE A 97 -3.87 1.66 7.42
C PHE A 97 -2.76 0.94 8.17
N ALA A 98 -1.69 1.66 8.50
CA ALA A 98 -0.51 1.07 9.12
C ALA A 98 0.36 2.14 9.78
N TRP A 99 0.86 1.83 10.97
CA TRP A 99 1.89 2.62 11.65
C TRP A 99 2.69 1.75 12.61
N LYS A 100 3.89 2.16 12.91
CA LYS A 100 4.74 1.44 13.85
C LYS A 100 4.23 1.69 15.27
N GLY A 101 4.00 0.60 16.00
CA GLY A 101 3.54 0.67 17.38
C GLY A 101 2.03 0.66 17.53
N GLU A 102 1.32 0.00 16.63
CA GLU A 102 -0.13 -0.26 16.79
C GLU A 102 -0.37 -1.08 18.04
N THR A 103 -1.47 -0.81 18.74
CA THR A 103 -1.99 -1.75 19.74
C THR A 103 -2.66 -2.91 19.01
N GLU A 104 -2.96 -3.98 19.73
CA GLU A 104 -3.67 -5.12 19.14
C GLU A 104 -5.05 -4.70 18.61
N GLU A 105 -5.77 -3.86 19.34
CA GLU A 105 -7.06 -3.33 18.89
C GLU A 105 -6.94 -2.49 17.63
N GLU A 106 -5.92 -1.64 17.58
CA GLU A 106 -5.63 -0.82 16.40
C GLU A 106 -5.26 -1.68 15.20
N TYR A 107 -4.49 -2.74 15.41
CA TYR A 107 -4.14 -3.69 14.37
C TYR A 107 -5.39 -4.29 13.71
N TRP A 108 -6.32 -4.80 14.52
CA TRP A 108 -7.55 -5.38 13.99
C TRP A 108 -8.47 -4.35 13.34
N TRP A 109 -8.47 -3.13 13.86
CA TRP A 109 -9.18 -2.03 13.23
C TRP A 109 -8.61 -1.76 11.82
N CYS A 110 -7.28 -1.74 11.69
CA CYS A 110 -6.62 -1.56 10.38
C CYS A 110 -7.00 -2.65 9.39
N VAL A 111 -6.96 -3.91 9.82
CA VAL A 111 -7.37 -5.05 8.97
C VAL A 111 -8.80 -4.88 8.50
N LYS A 112 -9.70 -4.50 9.40
CA LYS A 112 -11.11 -4.28 9.05
C LYS A 112 -11.27 -3.20 7.97
N GLN A 113 -10.52 -2.10 8.07
CA GLN A 113 -10.58 -1.03 7.08
C GLN A 113 -10.19 -1.50 5.68
N THR A 114 -9.31 -2.49 5.57
CA THR A 114 -8.88 -3.02 4.27
C THR A 114 -9.92 -3.91 3.63
N ILE A 115 -10.73 -4.59 4.43
CA ILE A 115 -11.75 -5.53 3.94
C ILE A 115 -13.05 -4.80 3.58
N GLU A 116 -13.40 -3.78 4.35
CA GLU A 116 -14.63 -3.00 4.20
C GLU A 116 -14.30 -1.60 3.67
N GLY A 117 -14.29 -1.44 2.36
CA GLY A 117 -14.06 -0.13 1.74
C GLY A 117 -15.33 0.71 1.69
N LYS A 118 -15.20 1.94 1.19
CA LYS A 118 -16.30 2.86 1.01
C LYS A 118 -17.27 2.33 -0.05
N ASP A 119 -18.55 2.72 0.07
CA ASP A 119 -19.58 2.44 -0.91
C ASP A 119 -19.74 0.93 -1.22
N GLY A 120 -19.53 0.09 -0.20
CA GLY A 120 -19.69 -1.35 -0.35
C GLY A 120 -18.53 -2.06 -1.05
N TRP A 121 -17.39 -1.37 -1.21
CA TRP A 121 -16.21 -2.00 -1.80
C TRP A 121 -15.77 -3.21 -0.99
N LYS A 122 -15.53 -4.32 -1.67
CA LYS A 122 -15.02 -5.56 -1.08
C LYS A 122 -13.94 -6.15 -1.96
N PRO A 123 -12.94 -6.81 -1.37
CA PRO A 123 -11.87 -7.43 -2.16
C PRO A 123 -12.36 -8.68 -2.90
N ASN A 124 -11.68 -8.99 -3.99
CA ASN A 124 -11.81 -10.26 -4.68
C ASN A 124 -10.47 -11.00 -4.74
N MET A 125 -9.41 -10.42 -4.20
CA MET A 125 -8.09 -11.04 -4.10
C MET A 125 -7.44 -10.68 -2.76
N ILE A 126 -6.67 -11.61 -2.21
CA ILE A 126 -5.92 -11.44 -0.96
C ILE A 126 -4.43 -11.63 -1.22
N LEU A 127 -3.63 -10.77 -0.63
CA LEU A 127 -2.18 -10.85 -0.74
C LEU A 127 -1.53 -10.72 0.65
#